data_5f16f51a384fa0dc634b0df0fb97c4a3
#
_entry.id   5f16f51a384fa0dc634b0df0fb97c4a3
#
_cell.length_a   1.000
_cell.length_b   1.000
_cell.length_c   1.000
_cell.angle_alpha   90.00
_cell.angle_beta   90.00
_cell.angle_gamma   90.00
#
_symmetry.space_group_name_H-M   'P 1'
#
loop_
_entity.id
_entity.type
_entity.pdbx_description
1 polymer ?
#
loop_
_entity_poly.entity_id
_entity_poly.type
_entity_poly.pdbx_seq_one_letter_code
_entity_poly.pdbx_strand_id
1 'polypeptide(L)'
;MMTETANHHDAELEEAIIGACLIERAAMPLVVDKLRPEMFYEEKNHEIFAAMKGMHRAGKSIDLITVKNELAARGKLDAVGGPYELTRISARVASSAHLEYHALTLRQLYTRRSMRLGFRKLLSLTADESVDLDDILVESHRLLERLKSECGVADHLRSMDRLVGTR
;
A
#
# COMPACT_ATOMS: atom_id res chain seq x y z
N MET A 1 -23.18 -19.70 5.35
CA MET A 1 -21.80 -20.20 5.12
C MET A 1 -20.91 -18.98 4.84
N MET A 2 -20.21 -18.50 5.87
CA MET A 2 -19.23 -17.44 5.68
C MET A 2 -18.01 -18.12 5.06
N THR A 3 -17.81 -17.92 3.76
CA THR A 3 -16.62 -18.36 3.05
C THR A 3 -15.40 -17.72 3.70
N GLU A 4 -14.51 -18.60 4.18
CA GLU A 4 -13.20 -18.27 4.70
C GLU A 4 -12.52 -17.17 3.90
N THR A 5 -12.18 -16.13 4.62
CA THR A 5 -11.04 -15.24 4.44
C THR A 5 -10.37 -15.31 3.05
N ALA A 6 -10.96 -14.70 2.06
CA ALA A 6 -10.16 -14.17 0.98
C ALA A 6 -9.19 -13.17 1.63
N ASN A 7 -7.99 -13.63 1.88
CA ASN A 7 -6.89 -12.81 2.37
C ASN A 7 -6.57 -11.85 1.24
N HIS A 8 -7.07 -10.61 1.32
CA HIS A 8 -6.90 -9.60 0.27
C HIS A 8 -5.46 -9.09 0.28
N HIS A 9 -4.51 -9.99 0.02
CA HIS A 9 -3.12 -9.69 -0.20
C HIS A 9 -2.58 -10.54 -1.36
N ASP A 10 -1.53 -10.08 -1.99
CA ASP A 10 -0.86 -10.75 -3.08
C ASP A 10 0.65 -10.46 -2.94
N ALA A 11 1.38 -11.43 -2.40
CA ALA A 11 2.81 -11.30 -2.14
C ALA A 11 3.61 -11.17 -3.45
N GLU A 12 3.17 -11.81 -4.54
CA GLU A 12 3.84 -11.71 -5.84
C GLU A 12 3.66 -10.32 -6.45
N LEU A 13 2.48 -9.73 -6.30
CA LEU A 13 2.20 -8.36 -6.71
C LEU A 13 3.06 -7.35 -5.94
N GLU A 14 3.19 -7.53 -4.62
CA GLU A 14 4.04 -6.69 -3.78
C GLU A 14 5.51 -6.77 -4.21
N GLU A 15 6.02 -7.99 -4.39
CA GLU A 15 7.38 -8.23 -4.87
C GLU A 15 7.61 -7.68 -6.28
N ALA A 16 6.62 -7.75 -7.17
CA ALA A 16 6.71 -7.17 -8.51
C ALA A 16 6.88 -5.64 -8.48
N ILE A 17 6.17 -4.95 -7.58
CA ILE A 17 6.32 -3.50 -7.40
C ILE A 17 7.71 -3.15 -6.88
N ILE A 18 8.17 -3.83 -5.83
CA ILE A 18 9.49 -3.61 -5.24
C ILE A 18 10.58 -3.91 -6.26
N GLY A 19 10.50 -5.06 -6.93
CA GLY A 19 11.47 -5.47 -7.93
C GLY A 19 11.60 -4.48 -9.09
N ALA A 20 10.47 -3.96 -9.59
CA ALA A 20 10.48 -2.92 -10.61
C ALA A 20 11.23 -1.66 -10.14
N CYS A 21 11.01 -1.23 -8.90
CA CYS A 21 11.70 -0.09 -8.32
C CYS A 21 13.19 -0.34 -8.07
N LEU A 22 13.61 -1.60 -7.86
CA LEU A 22 15.03 -1.96 -7.69
C LEU A 22 15.81 -1.98 -9.01
N ILE A 23 15.14 -2.32 -10.13
CA ILE A 23 15.81 -2.46 -11.43
C ILE A 23 15.70 -1.21 -12.31
N GLU A 24 14.71 -0.34 -12.09
CA GLU A 24 14.43 0.80 -12.96
C GLU A 24 14.29 2.10 -12.18
N ARG A 25 15.17 3.07 -12.46
CA ARG A 25 15.18 4.37 -11.77
C ARG A 25 13.88 5.16 -11.93
N ALA A 26 13.23 5.02 -13.09
CA ALA A 26 11.98 5.72 -13.37
C ALA A 26 10.77 5.13 -12.64
N ALA A 27 10.89 3.94 -12.04
CA ALA A 27 9.80 3.23 -11.40
C ALA A 27 9.33 3.89 -10.10
N MET A 28 10.26 4.24 -9.20
CA MET A 28 9.89 4.82 -7.90
C MET A 28 9.05 6.10 -8.01
N PRO A 29 9.39 7.10 -8.87
CA PRO A 29 8.55 8.28 -9.07
C PRO A 29 7.10 7.98 -9.48
N LEU A 30 6.85 6.89 -10.20
CA LEU A 30 5.50 6.51 -10.65
C LEU A 30 4.58 6.05 -9.52
N VAL A 31 5.16 5.54 -8.42
CA VAL A 31 4.40 4.89 -7.33
C VAL A 31 4.54 5.57 -5.98
N VAL A 32 5.55 6.42 -5.76
CA VAL A 32 5.88 6.99 -4.45
C VAL A 32 4.74 7.79 -3.81
N ASP A 33 3.95 8.50 -4.62
CA ASP A 33 2.80 9.29 -4.17
C ASP A 33 1.50 8.45 -4.11
N LYS A 34 1.46 7.32 -4.84
CA LYS A 34 0.30 6.43 -4.92
C LYS A 34 0.30 5.38 -3.83
N LEU A 35 1.49 4.98 -3.34
CA LEU A 35 1.66 3.90 -2.38
C LEU A 35 2.26 4.39 -1.06
N ARG A 36 1.86 3.69 0.00
CA ARG A 36 2.41 3.84 1.35
C ARG A 36 2.91 2.48 1.83
N PRO A 37 3.92 2.43 2.72
CA PRO A 37 4.44 1.16 3.27
C PRO A 37 3.35 0.27 3.86
N GLU A 38 2.36 0.86 4.55
CA GLU A 38 1.24 0.17 5.21
C GLU A 38 0.33 -0.58 4.23
N MET A 39 0.45 -0.31 2.92
CA MET A 39 -0.31 -1.02 1.88
C MET A 39 0.26 -2.41 1.58
N PHE A 40 1.54 -2.62 1.89
CA PHE A 40 2.19 -3.92 1.78
C PHE A 40 1.81 -4.79 2.98
N TYR A 41 1.33 -5.99 2.71
CA TYR A 41 0.87 -6.93 3.74
C TYR A 41 2.04 -7.68 4.38
N GLU A 42 3.00 -8.11 3.54
CA GLU A 42 4.20 -8.78 4.01
C GLU A 42 5.14 -7.79 4.69
N GLU A 43 5.50 -8.07 5.96
CA GLU A 43 6.34 -7.18 6.77
C GLU A 43 7.68 -6.86 6.08
N LYS A 44 8.31 -7.84 5.44
CA LYS A 44 9.54 -7.64 4.68
C LYS A 44 9.36 -6.61 3.55
N ASN A 45 8.24 -6.68 2.82
CA ASN A 45 7.92 -5.80 1.70
C ASN A 45 7.58 -4.38 2.20
N HIS A 46 6.86 -4.28 3.32
CA HIS A 46 6.63 -3.03 4.04
C HIS A 46 7.95 -2.32 4.37
N GLU A 47 8.89 -3.02 5.00
CA GLU A 47 10.18 -2.45 5.43
C GLU A 47 11.05 -2.04 4.23
N ILE A 48 11.09 -2.86 3.17
CA ILE A 48 11.83 -2.53 1.95
C ILE A 48 11.24 -1.26 1.31
N PHE A 49 9.92 -1.20 1.12
CA PHE A 49 9.28 -0.04 0.50
C PHE A 49 9.41 1.22 1.37
N ALA A 50 9.34 1.10 2.70
CA ALA A 50 9.57 2.20 3.63
C ALA A 50 10.99 2.78 3.49
N ALA A 51 12.00 1.91 3.35
CA ALA A 51 13.37 2.33 3.08
C ALA A 51 13.48 3.08 1.76
N MET A 52 12.95 2.51 0.67
CA MET A 52 12.96 3.12 -0.67
C MET A 52 12.26 4.47 -0.70
N LYS A 53 11.09 4.58 -0.06
CA LYS A 53 10.34 5.85 0.05
C LYS A 53 11.12 6.93 0.81
N GLY A 54 11.79 6.54 1.90
CA GLY A 54 12.68 7.44 2.64
C GLY A 54 13.87 7.91 1.80
N MET A 55 14.50 7.00 1.06
CA MET A 55 15.61 7.31 0.14
C MET A 55 15.16 8.27 -0.96
N HIS A 56 13.99 8.02 -1.57
CA HIS A 56 13.44 8.90 -2.61
C HIS A 56 13.23 10.32 -2.10
N ARG A 57 12.63 10.47 -0.90
CA ARG A 57 12.44 11.78 -0.26
C ARG A 57 13.75 12.51 0.04
N ALA A 58 14.80 11.75 0.32
CA ALA A 58 16.15 12.28 0.57
C ALA A 58 16.95 12.51 -0.73
N GLY A 59 16.36 12.31 -1.91
CA GLY A 59 17.03 12.47 -3.19
C GLY A 59 18.14 11.44 -3.47
N LYS A 60 18.13 10.31 -2.74
CA LYS A 60 19.11 9.22 -2.92
C LYS A 60 18.72 8.35 -4.11
N SER A 61 19.72 7.82 -4.81
CA SER A 61 19.49 6.79 -5.84
C SER A 61 18.90 5.52 -5.23
N ILE A 62 17.98 4.89 -5.96
CA ILE A 62 17.35 3.63 -5.59
C ILE A 62 17.76 2.57 -6.59
N ASP A 63 18.48 1.59 -6.10
CA ASP A 63 18.92 0.38 -6.79
C ASP A 63 19.21 -0.72 -5.74
N LEU A 64 19.49 -1.93 -6.20
CA LEU A 64 19.74 -3.08 -5.35
C LEU A 64 20.83 -2.82 -4.29
N ILE A 65 21.91 -2.15 -4.66
CA ILE A 65 23.07 -1.93 -3.77
C ILE A 65 22.73 -0.85 -2.74
N THR A 66 22.17 0.25 -3.18
CA THR A 66 21.84 1.39 -2.31
C THR A 66 20.75 1.04 -1.32
N VAL A 67 19.71 0.30 -1.73
CA VAL A 67 18.64 -0.18 -0.84
C VAL A 67 19.17 -1.18 0.17
N LYS A 68 20.04 -2.13 -0.24
CA LYS A 68 20.71 -3.03 0.70
C LYS A 68 21.46 -2.27 1.79
N ASN A 69 22.25 -1.26 1.39
CA ASN A 69 23.04 -0.46 2.33
C ASN A 69 22.14 0.38 3.26
N GLU A 70 21.05 0.94 2.75
CA GLU A 70 20.08 1.69 3.56
C GLU A 70 19.39 0.77 4.60
N LEU A 71 18.99 -0.44 4.20
CA LEU A 71 18.40 -1.43 5.11
C LEU A 71 19.40 -1.89 6.17
N ALA A 72 20.66 -2.08 5.81
CA ALA A 72 21.73 -2.39 6.77
C ALA A 72 21.94 -1.25 7.77
N ALA A 73 21.98 0.01 7.30
CA ALA A 73 22.09 1.19 8.16
C ALA A 73 20.91 1.34 9.12
N ARG A 74 19.71 0.90 8.73
CA ARG A 74 18.52 0.85 9.58
C ARG A 74 18.44 -0.35 10.50
N GLY A 75 19.39 -1.30 10.41
CA GLY A 75 19.36 -2.56 11.16
C GLY A 75 18.21 -3.49 10.73
N LYS A 76 17.69 -3.34 9.51
CA LYS A 76 16.52 -4.08 8.99
C LYS A 76 16.89 -5.13 7.94
N LEU A 77 18.16 -5.19 7.49
CA LEU A 77 18.54 -6.05 6.37
C LEU A 77 18.26 -7.53 6.63
N ASP A 78 18.59 -8.03 7.83
CA ASP A 78 18.34 -9.43 8.19
C ASP A 78 16.83 -9.73 8.32
N ALA A 79 16.06 -8.78 8.86
CA ALA A 79 14.62 -8.93 9.02
C ALA A 79 13.87 -9.05 7.68
N VAL A 80 14.39 -8.46 6.62
CA VAL A 80 13.80 -8.57 5.26
C VAL A 80 14.31 -9.79 4.48
N GLY A 81 15.15 -10.64 5.07
CA GLY A 81 15.70 -11.83 4.41
C GLY A 81 17.10 -11.63 3.80
N GLY A 82 17.78 -10.54 4.16
CA GLY A 82 19.16 -10.27 3.76
C GLY A 82 19.32 -9.89 2.29
N PRO A 83 20.59 -9.83 1.83
CA PRO A 83 20.89 -9.45 0.43
C PRO A 83 20.33 -10.42 -0.60
N TYR A 84 20.21 -11.70 -0.23
CA TYR A 84 19.67 -12.75 -1.11
C TYR A 84 18.22 -12.45 -1.49
N GLU A 85 17.39 -12.03 -0.54
CA GLU A 85 15.98 -11.75 -0.79
C GLU A 85 15.78 -10.56 -1.75
N LEU A 86 16.56 -9.49 -1.59
CA LEU A 86 16.54 -8.35 -2.51
C LEU A 86 16.94 -8.77 -3.93
N THR A 87 17.97 -9.62 -4.06
CA THR A 87 18.40 -10.15 -5.36
C THR A 87 17.32 -11.04 -5.97
N ARG A 88 16.68 -11.90 -5.17
CA ARG A 88 15.58 -12.77 -5.60
C ARG A 88 14.40 -11.95 -6.13
N ILE A 89 13.98 -10.92 -5.40
CA ILE A 89 12.88 -10.04 -5.80
C ILE A 89 13.22 -9.32 -7.11
N SER A 90 14.41 -8.74 -7.22
CA SER A 90 14.82 -8.01 -8.43
C SER A 90 14.95 -8.91 -9.65
N ALA A 91 15.38 -10.17 -9.48
CA ALA A 91 15.55 -11.12 -10.59
C ALA A 91 14.22 -11.64 -11.17
N ARG A 92 13.11 -11.52 -10.44
CA ARG A 92 11.79 -11.97 -10.90
C ARG A 92 11.08 -10.96 -11.82
N VAL A 93 11.55 -9.73 -11.86
CA VAL A 93 10.93 -8.65 -12.62
C VAL A 93 11.75 -8.36 -13.87
N ALA A 94 11.12 -8.50 -15.03
CA ALA A 94 11.75 -8.21 -16.32
C ALA A 94 11.49 -6.76 -16.80
N SER A 95 10.45 -6.10 -16.31
CA SER A 95 10.02 -4.78 -16.79
C SER A 95 9.07 -4.10 -15.80
N SER A 96 9.10 -2.77 -15.77
CA SER A 96 8.16 -1.93 -15.02
C SER A 96 6.89 -1.57 -15.82
N ALA A 97 6.67 -2.15 -17.00
CA ALA A 97 5.61 -1.75 -17.92
C ALA A 97 4.19 -1.72 -17.32
N HIS A 98 3.91 -2.57 -16.32
CA HIS A 98 2.60 -2.65 -15.65
C HIS A 98 2.62 -2.09 -14.22
N LEU A 99 3.64 -1.37 -13.83
CA LEU A 99 3.86 -0.93 -12.46
C LEU A 99 2.70 -0.07 -11.91
N GLU A 100 2.17 0.85 -12.71
CA GLU A 100 1.05 1.70 -12.28
C GLU A 100 -0.23 0.89 -12.06
N TYR A 101 -0.48 -0.12 -12.90
CA TYR A 101 -1.59 -1.05 -12.71
C TYR A 101 -1.40 -1.88 -11.44
N HIS A 102 -0.18 -2.40 -11.21
CA HIS A 102 0.15 -3.13 -9.99
C HIS A 102 -0.05 -2.27 -8.74
N ALA A 103 0.38 -1.02 -8.77
CA ALA A 103 0.19 -0.08 -7.67
C ALA A 103 -1.29 0.19 -7.37
N LEU A 104 -2.12 0.33 -8.42
CA LEU A 104 -3.55 0.49 -8.27
C LEU A 104 -4.20 -0.75 -7.65
N THR A 105 -3.81 -1.94 -8.11
CA THR A 105 -4.30 -3.22 -7.58
C THR A 105 -3.91 -3.40 -6.11
N LEU A 106 -2.65 -3.11 -5.74
CA LEU A 106 -2.20 -3.17 -4.34
C LEU A 106 -3.02 -2.23 -3.44
N ARG A 107 -3.27 -1.00 -3.91
CA ARG A 107 -4.11 -0.04 -3.17
C ARG A 107 -5.52 -0.55 -2.98
N GLN A 108 -6.12 -1.19 -3.99
CA GLN A 108 -7.45 -1.80 -3.87
C GLN A 108 -7.48 -2.95 -2.85
N LEU A 109 -6.46 -3.82 -2.85
CA LEU A 109 -6.34 -4.90 -1.87
C LEU A 109 -6.22 -4.34 -0.45
N TYR A 110 -5.38 -3.33 -0.25
CA TYR A 110 -5.25 -2.64 1.04
C TYR A 110 -6.58 -2.04 1.50
N THR A 111 -7.27 -1.30 0.63
CA THR A 111 -8.55 -0.67 0.98
C THR A 111 -9.60 -1.72 1.36
N ARG A 112 -9.66 -2.86 0.66
CA ARG A 112 -10.56 -3.97 1.05
C ARG A 112 -10.24 -4.52 2.43
N ARG A 113 -8.94 -4.65 2.80
CA ARG A 113 -8.53 -5.05 4.16
C ARG A 113 -8.96 -4.01 5.19
N SER A 114 -8.71 -2.72 4.93
CA SER A 114 -9.11 -1.60 5.79
C SER A 114 -10.62 -1.56 6.00
N MET A 115 -11.41 -1.75 4.95
CA MET A 115 -12.88 -1.84 5.03
C MET A 115 -13.32 -2.98 5.94
N ARG A 116 -12.80 -4.18 5.74
CA ARG A 116 -13.17 -5.35 6.56
C ARG A 116 -12.88 -5.14 8.03
N LEU A 117 -11.70 -4.60 8.35
CA LEU A 117 -11.32 -4.32 9.74
C LEU A 117 -12.19 -3.22 10.34
N GLY A 118 -12.43 -2.14 9.60
CA GLY A 118 -13.27 -1.03 10.05
C GLY A 118 -14.72 -1.44 10.29
N PHE A 119 -15.32 -2.16 9.35
CA PHE A 119 -16.70 -2.64 9.51
C PHE A 119 -16.83 -3.68 10.62
N ARG A 120 -15.83 -4.54 10.83
CA ARG A 120 -15.84 -5.45 11.98
C ARG A 120 -15.80 -4.68 13.31
N LYS A 121 -14.99 -3.63 13.40
CA LYS A 121 -14.96 -2.76 14.57
C LYS A 121 -16.31 -2.09 14.80
N LEU A 122 -16.92 -1.52 13.76
CA LEU A 122 -18.26 -0.90 13.87
C LEU A 122 -19.31 -1.91 14.32
N LEU A 123 -19.30 -3.12 13.74
CA LEU A 123 -20.22 -4.18 14.14
C LEU A 123 -20.05 -4.56 15.62
N SER A 124 -18.83 -4.61 16.14
CA SER A 124 -18.56 -4.83 17.55
C SER A 124 -19.11 -3.70 18.45
N LEU A 125 -18.93 -2.43 18.01
CA LEU A 125 -19.45 -1.28 18.76
C LEU A 125 -20.98 -1.25 18.80
N THR A 126 -21.66 -1.66 17.72
CA THR A 126 -23.14 -1.72 17.71
C THR A 126 -23.71 -2.83 18.59
N ALA A 127 -22.90 -3.83 18.95
CA ALA A 127 -23.31 -4.90 19.87
C ALA A 127 -23.05 -4.56 21.35
N ASP A 128 -22.34 -3.48 21.62
CA ASP A 128 -22.01 -3.01 22.96
C ASP A 128 -22.99 -1.91 23.39
N GLU A 129 -23.97 -2.27 24.21
CA GLU A 129 -25.01 -1.35 24.71
C GLU A 129 -24.46 -0.22 25.60
N SER A 130 -23.21 -0.30 26.05
CA SER A 130 -22.55 0.75 26.85
C SER A 130 -21.99 1.89 25.99
N VAL A 131 -21.90 1.71 24.68
CA VAL A 131 -21.39 2.71 23.73
C VAL A 131 -22.52 3.59 23.22
N ASP A 132 -22.34 4.92 23.30
CA ASP A 132 -23.33 5.88 22.81
C ASP A 132 -23.50 5.76 21.27
N LEU A 133 -24.76 5.85 20.82
CA LEU A 133 -25.08 5.77 19.40
C LEU A 133 -24.40 6.88 18.60
N ASP A 134 -24.30 8.10 19.15
CA ASP A 134 -23.65 9.24 18.49
C ASP A 134 -22.15 8.97 18.26
N ASP A 135 -21.47 8.31 19.21
CA ASP A 135 -20.07 7.91 19.06
C ASP A 135 -19.90 6.87 17.95
N ILE A 136 -20.82 5.92 17.82
CA ILE A 136 -20.82 4.94 16.73
C ILE A 136 -21.00 5.62 15.37
N LEU A 137 -21.91 6.59 15.28
CA LEU A 137 -22.13 7.36 14.03
C LEU A 137 -20.91 8.19 13.65
N VAL A 138 -20.26 8.84 14.60
CA VAL A 138 -19.03 9.60 14.38
C VAL A 138 -17.92 8.68 13.90
N GLU A 139 -17.72 7.51 14.51
CA GLU A 139 -16.70 6.55 14.07
C GLU A 139 -17.00 5.98 12.67
N SER A 140 -18.27 5.74 12.36
CA SER A 140 -18.72 5.32 11.01
C SER A 140 -18.37 6.37 9.97
N HIS A 141 -18.63 7.64 10.24
CA HIS A 141 -18.28 8.73 9.34
C HIS A 141 -16.75 8.84 9.13
N ARG A 142 -15.97 8.76 10.21
CA ARG A 142 -14.50 8.78 10.15
C ARG A 142 -13.95 7.61 9.31
N LEU A 143 -14.52 6.41 9.46
CA LEU A 143 -14.14 5.26 8.65
C LEU A 143 -14.38 5.52 7.18
N LEU A 144 -15.55 6.00 6.79
CA LEU A 144 -15.89 6.25 5.40
C LEU A 144 -15.00 7.32 4.77
N GLU A 145 -14.71 8.42 5.48
CA GLU A 145 -13.82 9.47 4.98
C GLU A 145 -12.38 8.96 4.77
N ARG A 146 -11.87 8.15 5.70
CA ARG A 146 -10.56 7.50 5.54
C ARG A 146 -10.53 6.59 4.31
N LEU A 147 -11.53 5.74 4.13
CA LEU A 147 -11.61 4.82 2.98
C LEU A 147 -11.72 5.56 1.65
N LYS A 148 -12.46 6.66 1.58
CA LYS A 148 -12.52 7.53 0.39
C LYS A 148 -11.14 8.09 0.04
N SER A 149 -10.40 8.56 1.03
CA SER A 149 -9.03 9.05 0.85
C SER A 149 -8.08 7.94 0.37
N GLU A 150 -8.18 6.74 0.94
CA GLU A 150 -7.34 5.59 0.57
C GLU A 150 -7.61 5.10 -0.85
N CYS A 151 -8.87 5.09 -1.27
CA CYS A 151 -9.27 4.68 -2.62
C CYS A 151 -8.92 5.70 -3.72
N GLY A 152 -8.63 6.95 -3.37
CA GLY A 152 -8.53 8.03 -4.35
C GLY A 152 -9.87 8.37 -5.02
N VAL A 153 -10.99 8.01 -4.40
CA VAL A 153 -12.35 8.33 -4.90
C VAL A 153 -12.53 9.84 -5.06
N ALA A 154 -11.86 10.63 -4.21
CA ALA A 154 -11.86 12.08 -4.32
C ALA A 154 -11.34 12.58 -5.69
N ASP A 155 -10.34 11.90 -6.25
CA ASP A 155 -9.78 12.26 -7.56
C ASP A 155 -10.73 11.83 -8.70
N HIS A 156 -11.40 10.69 -8.53
CA HIS A 156 -12.37 10.20 -9.50
C HIS A 156 -13.62 11.06 -9.54
N LEU A 157 -14.17 11.46 -8.40
CA LEU A 157 -15.31 12.36 -8.31
C LEU A 157 -14.99 13.75 -8.89
N ARG A 158 -13.81 14.32 -8.57
CA ARG A 158 -13.36 15.59 -9.16
C ARG A 158 -13.18 15.52 -10.68
N SER A 159 -12.76 14.37 -11.21
CA SER A 159 -12.67 14.19 -12.66
C SER A 159 -14.03 14.08 -13.32
N MET A 160 -15.02 13.47 -12.65
CA MET A 160 -16.41 13.41 -13.14
C MET A 160 -17.09 14.78 -13.10
N ASP A 161 -16.91 15.56 -12.02
CA ASP A 161 -17.46 16.91 -11.91
C ASP A 161 -16.94 17.84 -13.01
N ARG A 162 -15.68 17.70 -13.43
CA ARG A 162 -15.11 18.45 -14.57
C ARG A 162 -15.71 18.05 -15.91
N LEU A 163 -16.15 16.79 -16.07
CA LEU A 163 -16.78 16.31 -17.30
C LEU A 163 -18.26 16.71 -17.39
N VAL A 164 -18.94 16.89 -16.25
CA VAL A 164 -20.36 17.30 -16.17
C VAL A 164 -20.52 18.83 -16.18
N GLY A 165 -19.50 19.58 -15.75
CA GLY A 165 -19.50 21.06 -15.69
C GLY A 165 -19.26 21.79 -17.01
N THR A 166 -19.13 21.09 -18.15
CA THR A 166 -18.99 21.68 -19.50
C THR A 166 -20.27 21.47 -20.31
N ARG A 167 -21.36 22.11 -19.86
CA ARG A 167 -22.52 22.42 -20.71
C ARG A 167 -23.03 23.82 -20.37
#